data_6ba8c8d412a810e0e3fa280c5348d71c
#
_entry.id   6ba8c8d412a810e0e3fa280c5348d71c
#
_cell.length_a   1.000
_cell.length_b   1.000
_cell.length_c   1.000
_cell.angle_alpha   90.00
_cell.angle_beta   90.00
_cell.angle_gamma   90.00
#
_symmetry.space_group_name_H-M   'P 1'
#
loop_
_entity.id
_entity.type
_entity.pdbx_description
1 polymer ?
#
loop_
_entity_poly.entity_id
_entity_poly.type
_entity_poly.pdbx_seq_one_letter_code
_entity_poly.pdbx_strand_id
1 'polypeptide(L)'
;MPREHFENHDFLDKQEILSYEELTLVVESLVPLGLAKVRLTGGEPLLRRDVCDFIKMLPQELDIAMTTNGLLLEKYAHDLALSGLNRVTVSLDAIDIETFQAMGDTKDTPETVLRGIETARKAGLSVKVNCVVRAGYNEHSVEKITERFIGTDVVVRFIEFMDVGRTNGWTLGEVIPS
;
A
#
# COMPACT_ATOMS: atom_id res chain seq x y z
N MET A 1 -7.89 -5.83 5.05
CA MET A 1 -9.11 -5.64 5.87
C MET A 1 -10.09 -6.74 5.52
N PRO A 2 -10.70 -7.42 6.50
CA PRO A 2 -11.66 -8.50 6.27
C PRO A 2 -12.86 -8.05 5.45
N ARG A 3 -13.30 -8.89 4.51
CA ARG A 3 -14.43 -8.61 3.59
C ARG A 3 -15.75 -8.41 4.32
N GLU A 4 -15.94 -9.08 5.45
CA GLU A 4 -17.13 -8.98 6.29
C GLU A 4 -17.48 -7.54 6.71
N HIS A 5 -16.48 -6.65 6.77
CA HIS A 5 -16.68 -5.25 7.11
C HIS A 5 -17.17 -4.39 5.94
N PHE A 6 -17.18 -4.93 4.71
CA PHE A 6 -17.56 -4.22 3.49
C PHE A 6 -18.82 -4.74 2.81
N GLU A 7 -19.52 -5.73 3.41
CA GLU A 7 -20.74 -6.33 2.83
C GLU A 7 -21.88 -5.33 2.61
N ASN A 8 -21.85 -4.18 3.28
CA ASN A 8 -22.85 -3.11 3.16
C ASN A 8 -22.23 -1.81 2.59
N HIS A 9 -21.12 -1.89 1.85
CA HIS A 9 -20.50 -0.70 1.27
C HIS A 9 -20.95 -0.58 -0.19
N ASP A 10 -21.80 0.41 -0.46
CA ASP A 10 -22.10 0.81 -1.82
C ASP A 10 -20.89 1.50 -2.42
N PHE A 11 -20.16 0.80 -3.28
CA PHE A 11 -19.11 1.39 -4.06
C PHE A 11 -19.73 2.30 -5.14
N LEU A 12 -19.11 3.46 -5.36
CA LEU A 12 -19.51 4.37 -6.43
C LEU A 12 -19.56 3.64 -7.78
N ASP A 13 -20.57 3.97 -8.59
CA ASP A 13 -20.65 3.50 -9.96
C ASP A 13 -19.39 3.93 -10.73
N LYS A 14 -18.95 3.09 -11.68
CA LYS A 14 -17.76 3.38 -12.50
C LYS A 14 -17.84 4.74 -13.22
N GLN A 15 -19.04 5.25 -13.48
CA GLN A 15 -19.27 6.56 -14.10
C GLN A 15 -19.05 7.73 -13.14
N GLU A 16 -19.05 7.48 -11.84
CA GLU A 16 -18.80 8.48 -10.80
C GLU A 16 -17.32 8.54 -10.37
N ILE A 17 -16.49 7.61 -10.90
CA ILE A 17 -15.06 7.58 -10.63
C ILE A 17 -14.35 8.42 -11.68
N LEU A 18 -13.56 9.41 -11.25
CA LEU A 18 -12.77 10.24 -12.15
C LEU A 18 -11.87 9.40 -13.06
N SER A 19 -11.82 9.79 -14.34
CA SER A 19 -10.84 9.24 -15.29
C SER A 19 -9.42 9.63 -14.93
N TYR A 20 -8.43 9.01 -15.54
CA TYR A 20 -7.03 9.38 -15.32
C TYR A 20 -6.72 10.78 -15.89
N GLU A 21 -7.36 11.17 -16.98
CA GLU A 21 -7.28 12.49 -17.58
C GLU A 21 -7.80 13.57 -16.62
N GLU A 22 -8.96 13.33 -16.01
CA GLU A 22 -9.54 14.26 -15.02
C GLU A 22 -8.66 14.36 -13.77
N LEU A 23 -8.13 13.23 -13.29
CA LEU A 23 -7.18 13.23 -12.17
C LEU A 23 -5.89 13.98 -12.51
N THR A 24 -5.38 13.83 -13.73
CA THR A 24 -4.20 14.56 -14.20
C THR A 24 -4.45 16.06 -14.21
N LEU A 25 -5.59 16.51 -14.75
CA LEU A 25 -5.96 17.94 -14.73
C LEU A 25 -6.04 18.51 -13.32
N VAL A 26 -6.57 17.75 -12.36
CA VAL A 26 -6.59 18.15 -10.95
C VAL A 26 -5.16 18.32 -10.42
N VAL A 27 -4.29 17.34 -10.66
CA VAL A 27 -2.90 17.38 -10.21
C VAL A 27 -2.17 18.57 -10.83
N GLU A 28 -2.27 18.77 -12.14
CA GLU A 28 -1.64 19.88 -12.86
C GLU A 28 -2.09 21.25 -12.32
N SER A 29 -3.38 21.37 -12.00
CA SER A 29 -3.94 22.61 -11.43
C SER A 29 -3.35 22.94 -10.06
N LEU A 30 -2.86 21.94 -9.31
CA LEU A 30 -2.29 22.11 -7.98
C LEU A 30 -0.77 22.36 -8.00
N VAL A 31 -0.07 22.01 -9.09
CA VAL A 31 1.39 22.24 -9.19
C VAL A 31 1.77 23.72 -9.00
N PRO A 32 1.12 24.71 -9.65
CA PRO A 32 1.43 26.12 -9.41
C PRO A 32 1.14 26.59 -7.99
N LEU A 33 0.35 25.83 -7.23
CA LEU A 33 0.04 26.10 -5.82
C LEU A 33 1.03 25.43 -4.84
N GLY A 34 2.07 24.78 -5.36
CA GLY A 34 3.13 24.18 -4.57
C GLY A 34 2.95 22.67 -4.30
N LEU A 35 2.12 21.98 -5.07
CA LEU A 35 2.05 20.51 -4.99
C LEU A 35 3.40 19.91 -5.35
N ALA A 36 4.00 19.19 -4.41
CA ALA A 36 5.31 18.54 -4.60
C ALA A 36 5.23 17.02 -4.58
N LYS A 37 4.11 16.45 -4.14
CA LYS A 37 3.95 15.00 -3.96
C LYS A 37 2.55 14.53 -4.27
N VAL A 38 2.47 13.38 -4.96
CA VAL A 38 1.23 12.64 -5.19
C VAL A 38 1.36 11.23 -4.61
N ARG A 39 0.31 10.74 -3.96
CA ARG A 39 0.23 9.36 -3.49
C ARG A 39 -0.97 8.65 -4.09
N LEU A 40 -0.71 7.60 -4.84
CA LEU A 40 -1.73 6.69 -5.33
C LEU A 40 -2.08 5.69 -4.21
N THR A 41 -3.34 5.69 -3.82
CA THR A 41 -3.89 4.82 -2.77
C THR A 41 -5.38 4.61 -3.04
N GLY A 42 -6.07 3.94 -2.15
CA GLY A 42 -7.50 3.64 -2.26
C GLY A 42 -7.78 2.22 -1.85
N GLY A 43 -8.53 1.43 -2.62
CA GLY A 43 -8.55 -0.02 -2.47
C GLY A 43 -7.16 -0.58 -2.81
N GLU A 44 -7.02 -1.32 -3.92
CA GLU A 44 -5.70 -1.72 -4.39
C GLU A 44 -5.41 -1.04 -5.75
N PRO A 45 -4.45 -0.08 -5.80
CA PRO A 45 -4.17 0.67 -7.03
C PRO A 45 -3.75 -0.21 -8.21
N LEU A 46 -3.05 -1.33 -7.94
CA LEU A 46 -2.57 -2.24 -8.98
C LEU A 46 -3.68 -3.07 -9.63
N LEU A 47 -4.91 -3.03 -9.10
CA LEU A 47 -6.10 -3.62 -9.75
C LEU A 47 -6.71 -2.68 -10.79
N ARG A 48 -6.45 -1.37 -10.72
CA ARG A 48 -6.94 -0.41 -11.72
C ARG A 48 -6.11 -0.54 -12.99
N ARG A 49 -6.79 -0.80 -14.12
CA ARG A 49 -6.12 -0.93 -15.42
C ARG A 49 -5.33 0.33 -15.74
N ASP A 50 -4.25 0.16 -16.46
CA ASP A 50 -3.46 1.25 -17.07
C ASP A 50 -2.89 2.24 -16.04
N VAL A 51 -2.69 1.80 -14.77
CA VAL A 51 -2.13 2.63 -13.69
C VAL A 51 -0.72 3.16 -14.04
N CYS A 52 0.07 2.38 -14.78
CA CYS A 52 1.38 2.81 -15.27
C CYS A 52 1.27 3.97 -16.26
N ASP A 53 0.24 3.96 -17.13
CA ASP A 53 0.04 5.05 -18.07
C ASP A 53 -0.46 6.31 -17.36
N PHE A 54 -1.29 6.16 -16.34
CA PHE A 54 -1.64 7.29 -15.47
C PHE A 54 -0.41 7.92 -14.81
N ILE A 55 0.52 7.12 -14.29
CA ILE A 55 1.76 7.64 -13.69
C ILE A 55 2.57 8.46 -14.72
N LYS A 56 2.64 8.01 -15.97
CA LYS A 56 3.32 8.73 -17.05
C LYS A 56 2.65 10.08 -17.40
N MET A 57 1.33 10.19 -17.21
CA MET A 57 0.58 11.43 -17.44
C MET A 57 0.86 12.49 -16.37
N LEU A 58 1.29 12.09 -15.18
CA LEU A 58 1.56 13.01 -14.09
C LEU A 58 2.82 13.84 -14.35
N PRO A 59 2.88 15.11 -13.91
CA PRO A 59 4.09 15.94 -13.98
C PRO A 59 5.29 15.24 -13.33
N GLN A 60 6.35 15.05 -14.09
CA GLN A 60 7.50 14.22 -13.72
C GLN A 60 8.42 14.86 -12.65
N GLU A 61 8.23 16.14 -12.35
CA GLU A 61 8.88 16.83 -11.23
C GLU A 61 8.29 16.46 -9.87
N LEU A 62 7.11 15.83 -9.84
CA LEU A 62 6.46 15.41 -8.61
C LEU A 62 7.10 14.15 -8.02
N ASP A 63 7.13 14.11 -6.69
CA ASP A 63 7.42 12.89 -5.95
C ASP A 63 6.19 11.96 -5.96
N ILE A 64 6.19 10.98 -6.87
CA ILE A 64 5.07 10.06 -7.06
C ILE A 64 5.28 8.81 -6.20
N ALA A 65 4.34 8.55 -5.32
CA ALA A 65 4.35 7.41 -4.41
C ALA A 65 3.09 6.56 -4.58
N MET A 66 3.20 5.27 -4.26
CA MET A 66 2.06 4.34 -4.24
C MET A 66 2.00 3.61 -2.90
N THR A 67 0.78 3.30 -2.45
CA THR A 67 0.55 2.34 -1.34
C THR A 67 -0.19 1.14 -1.90
N THR A 68 0.30 -0.07 -1.64
CA THR A 68 -0.23 -1.32 -2.18
C THR A 68 -0.19 -2.44 -1.14
N ASN A 69 -1.05 -3.45 -1.28
CA ASN A 69 -0.95 -4.70 -0.54
C ASN A 69 0.22 -5.60 -1.00
N GLY A 70 0.89 -5.25 -2.11
CA GLY A 70 2.07 -5.91 -2.61
C GLY A 70 1.84 -7.20 -3.40
N LEU A 71 0.63 -7.74 -3.46
CA LEU A 71 0.35 -9.02 -4.12
C LEU A 71 0.63 -9.02 -5.63
N LEU A 72 0.44 -7.88 -6.27
CA LEU A 72 0.69 -7.68 -7.70
C LEU A 72 2.02 -6.98 -7.99
N LEU A 73 2.76 -6.59 -6.95
CA LEU A 73 3.94 -5.75 -7.09
C LEU A 73 5.06 -6.44 -7.88
N GLU A 74 5.27 -7.74 -7.70
CA GLU A 74 6.25 -8.51 -8.47
C GLU A 74 6.04 -8.36 -9.99
N LYS A 75 4.78 -8.37 -10.43
CA LYS A 75 4.41 -8.24 -11.85
C LYS A 75 4.63 -6.82 -12.39
N TYR A 76 4.35 -5.80 -11.58
CA TYR A 76 4.28 -4.42 -12.08
C TYR A 76 5.49 -3.57 -11.70
N ALA A 77 6.37 -4.01 -10.81
CA ALA A 77 7.44 -3.19 -10.24
C ALA A 77 8.34 -2.51 -11.29
N HIS A 78 8.72 -3.24 -12.33
CA HIS A 78 9.56 -2.71 -13.40
C HIS A 78 8.84 -1.62 -14.22
N ASP A 79 7.60 -1.89 -14.62
CA ASP A 79 6.79 -0.96 -15.39
C ASP A 79 6.45 0.30 -14.59
N LEU A 80 6.19 0.15 -13.29
CA LEU A 80 5.98 1.27 -12.37
C LEU A 80 7.21 2.18 -12.29
N ALA A 81 8.41 1.60 -12.15
CA ALA A 81 9.65 2.36 -12.13
C ALA A 81 9.87 3.11 -13.45
N LEU A 82 9.68 2.44 -14.58
CA LEU A 82 9.79 3.05 -15.92
C LEU A 82 8.74 4.14 -16.17
N SER A 83 7.62 4.09 -15.48
CA SER A 83 6.55 5.08 -15.60
C SER A 83 6.80 6.36 -14.79
N GLY A 84 7.83 6.37 -13.93
CA GLY A 84 8.18 7.54 -13.12
C GLY A 84 7.73 7.43 -11.64
N LEU A 85 7.28 6.24 -11.18
CA LEU A 85 7.05 6.03 -9.76
C LEU A 85 8.38 6.11 -8.99
N ASN A 86 8.42 6.91 -7.91
CA ASN A 86 9.64 7.09 -7.12
C ASN A 86 9.71 6.09 -5.96
N ARG A 87 8.57 5.79 -5.36
CA ARG A 87 8.54 4.94 -4.17
C ARG A 87 7.25 4.15 -4.01
N VAL A 88 7.36 3.01 -3.36
CA VAL A 88 6.22 2.18 -2.98
C VAL A 88 6.20 1.97 -1.47
N THR A 89 5.01 2.05 -0.89
CA THR A 89 4.75 1.61 0.49
C THR A 89 3.93 0.32 0.41
N VAL A 90 4.45 -0.75 0.97
CA VAL A 90 3.83 -2.07 0.96
C VAL A 90 3.26 -2.38 2.33
N SER A 91 2.00 -2.79 2.40
CA SER A 91 1.40 -3.29 3.63
C SER A 91 1.80 -4.75 3.85
N LEU A 92 2.42 -5.05 4.99
CA LEU A 92 2.85 -6.39 5.39
C LEU A 92 2.76 -6.52 6.91
N ASP A 93 1.67 -7.11 7.37
CA ASP A 93 1.34 -7.17 8.79
C ASP A 93 1.88 -8.43 9.48
N ALA A 94 2.32 -9.43 8.72
CA ALA A 94 2.95 -10.66 9.24
C ALA A 94 3.82 -11.34 8.17
N ILE A 95 4.76 -12.19 8.63
CA ILE A 95 5.61 -13.03 7.76
C ILE A 95 5.18 -14.51 7.83
N ASP A 96 4.55 -14.94 8.90
CA ASP A 96 3.94 -16.27 8.95
C ASP A 96 2.60 -16.28 8.22
N ILE A 97 2.32 -17.41 7.56
CA ILE A 97 1.17 -17.56 6.65
C ILE A 97 -0.15 -17.39 7.40
N GLU A 98 -0.27 -18.00 8.58
CA GLU A 98 -1.52 -18.02 9.35
C GLU A 98 -1.94 -16.61 9.74
N THR A 99 -1.02 -15.86 10.37
CA THR A 99 -1.28 -14.46 10.77
C THR A 99 -1.50 -13.56 9.56
N PHE A 100 -0.68 -13.73 8.49
CA PHE A 100 -0.83 -12.94 7.26
C PHE A 100 -2.22 -13.11 6.63
N GLN A 101 -2.69 -14.35 6.53
CA GLN A 101 -3.99 -14.65 5.95
C GLN A 101 -5.14 -14.14 6.84
N ALA A 102 -5.02 -14.28 8.14
CA ALA A 102 -6.02 -13.79 9.09
C ALA A 102 -6.13 -12.26 9.07
N MET A 103 -4.99 -11.53 9.06
CA MET A 103 -4.97 -10.07 9.04
C MET A 103 -5.44 -9.50 7.70
N GLY A 104 -5.08 -10.15 6.59
CA GLY A 104 -5.36 -9.68 5.22
C GLY A 104 -6.66 -10.18 4.63
N ASP A 105 -7.36 -11.12 5.27
CA ASP A 105 -8.50 -11.87 4.69
C ASP A 105 -8.18 -12.36 3.27
N THR A 106 -7.07 -13.03 3.12
CA THR A 106 -6.54 -13.50 1.84
C THR A 106 -6.13 -14.95 1.92
N LYS A 107 -6.04 -15.60 0.75
CA LYS A 107 -5.44 -16.93 0.60
C LYS A 107 -4.01 -16.88 0.08
N ASP A 108 -3.52 -15.69 -0.20
CA ASP A 108 -2.14 -15.47 -0.64
C ASP A 108 -1.14 -15.71 0.50
N THR A 109 0.14 -15.66 0.16
CA THR A 109 1.20 -15.87 1.13
C THR A 109 2.09 -14.64 1.25
N PRO A 110 2.72 -14.42 2.41
CA PRO A 110 3.65 -13.31 2.59
C PRO A 110 4.85 -13.38 1.65
N GLU A 111 5.25 -14.57 1.19
CA GLU A 111 6.32 -14.76 0.21
C GLU A 111 6.04 -14.05 -1.10
N THR A 112 4.78 -13.99 -1.54
CA THR A 112 4.38 -13.24 -2.74
C THR A 112 4.67 -11.76 -2.58
N VAL A 113 4.32 -11.19 -1.43
CA VAL A 113 4.60 -9.78 -1.10
C VAL A 113 6.11 -9.53 -0.99
N LEU A 114 6.84 -10.42 -0.32
CA LEU A 114 8.30 -10.33 -0.16
C LEU A 114 9.04 -10.36 -1.50
N ARG A 115 8.62 -11.22 -2.46
CA ARG A 115 9.17 -11.21 -3.83
C ARG A 115 8.85 -9.89 -4.54
N GLY A 116 7.64 -9.36 -4.37
CA GLY A 116 7.26 -8.06 -4.91
C GLY A 116 8.14 -6.93 -4.38
N ILE A 117 8.43 -6.90 -3.08
CA ILE A 117 9.34 -5.95 -2.44
C ILE A 117 10.74 -6.04 -3.06
N GLU A 118 11.27 -7.25 -3.18
CA GLU A 118 12.61 -7.45 -3.75
C GLU A 118 12.68 -7.04 -5.23
N THR A 119 11.63 -7.33 -6.02
CA THR A 119 11.55 -6.91 -7.41
C THR A 119 11.46 -5.38 -7.53
N ALA A 120 10.70 -4.73 -6.66
CA ALA A 120 10.60 -3.27 -6.63
C ALA A 120 11.95 -2.60 -6.30
N ARG A 121 12.69 -3.14 -5.31
CA ARG A 121 14.05 -2.68 -4.99
C ARG A 121 14.99 -2.83 -6.18
N LYS A 122 14.99 -3.99 -6.86
CA LYS A 122 15.81 -4.23 -8.06
C LYS A 122 15.44 -3.32 -9.22
N ALA A 123 14.19 -2.91 -9.32
CA ALA A 123 13.72 -1.95 -10.30
C ALA A 123 14.09 -0.49 -9.97
N GLY A 124 14.72 -0.23 -8.81
CA GLY A 124 15.16 1.11 -8.39
C GLY A 124 14.12 1.90 -7.60
N LEU A 125 13.00 1.29 -7.22
CA LEU A 125 12.00 1.95 -6.38
C LEU A 125 12.47 2.01 -4.91
N SER A 126 12.29 3.16 -4.27
CA SER A 126 12.42 3.24 -2.82
C SER A 126 11.26 2.49 -2.15
N VAL A 127 11.55 1.54 -1.27
CA VAL A 127 10.53 0.70 -0.63
C VAL A 127 10.38 1.05 0.84
N LYS A 128 9.11 1.17 1.27
CA LYS A 128 8.72 1.20 2.68
C LYS A 128 7.75 0.06 2.95
N VAL A 129 7.87 -0.55 4.12
CA VAL A 129 6.92 -1.54 4.63
C VAL A 129 6.15 -0.91 5.79
N ASN A 130 4.84 -0.98 5.73
CA ASN A 130 3.94 -0.64 6.83
C ASN A 130 3.43 -1.93 7.45
N CYS A 131 3.53 -2.03 8.75
CA CYS A 131 2.92 -3.09 9.57
C CYS A 131 2.01 -2.43 10.60
N VAL A 132 0.72 -2.67 10.51
CA VAL A 132 -0.23 -2.29 11.57
C VAL A 132 -0.13 -3.34 12.66
N VAL A 133 0.18 -2.92 13.89
CA VAL A 133 0.34 -3.84 15.02
C VAL A 133 -0.92 -3.84 15.86
N ARG A 134 -1.50 -5.03 16.04
CA ARG A 134 -2.73 -5.27 16.79
C ARG A 134 -2.47 -6.29 17.89
N ALA A 135 -2.69 -5.90 19.15
CA ALA A 135 -2.50 -6.76 20.31
C ALA A 135 -3.37 -8.01 20.25
N GLY A 136 -2.79 -9.17 20.57
CA GLY A 136 -3.46 -10.47 20.50
C GLY A 136 -3.55 -11.06 19.09
N TYR A 137 -3.05 -10.36 18.06
CA TYR A 137 -3.12 -10.82 16.67
C TYR A 137 -1.73 -10.99 16.03
N ASN A 138 -0.95 -9.91 15.92
CA ASN A 138 0.30 -9.94 15.17
C ASN A 138 1.50 -9.25 15.86
N GLU A 139 1.43 -8.95 17.14
CA GLU A 139 2.54 -8.33 17.87
C GLU A 139 3.84 -9.15 17.80
N HIS A 140 3.73 -10.49 17.70
CA HIS A 140 4.88 -11.39 17.51
C HIS A 140 5.55 -11.24 16.14
N SER A 141 4.87 -10.60 15.19
CA SER A 141 5.42 -10.34 13.85
C SER A 141 6.40 -9.18 13.80
N VAL A 142 6.39 -8.30 14.81
CA VAL A 142 7.27 -7.12 14.89
C VAL A 142 8.75 -7.52 14.82
N GLU A 143 9.16 -8.50 15.63
CA GLU A 143 10.52 -9.01 15.65
C GLU A 143 10.88 -9.64 14.29
N LYS A 144 10.07 -10.55 13.78
CA LYS A 144 10.30 -11.26 12.51
C LYS A 144 10.40 -10.30 11.31
N ILE A 145 9.54 -9.28 11.24
CA ILE A 145 9.58 -8.26 10.20
C ILE A 145 10.85 -7.43 10.32
N THR A 146 11.24 -7.06 11.55
CA THR A 146 12.48 -6.32 11.80
C THR A 146 13.69 -7.14 11.35
N GLU A 147 13.80 -8.40 11.76
CA GLU A 147 14.89 -9.30 11.36
C GLU A 147 14.96 -9.48 9.84
N ARG A 148 13.79 -9.55 9.17
CA ARG A 148 13.73 -9.73 7.71
C ARG A 148 14.32 -8.55 6.94
N PHE A 149 14.22 -7.33 7.46
CA PHE A 149 14.62 -6.11 6.76
C PHE A 149 15.83 -5.41 7.37
N ILE A 150 16.34 -5.86 8.52
CA ILE A 150 17.55 -5.29 9.12
C ILE A 150 18.74 -5.40 8.15
N GLY A 151 19.51 -4.33 8.03
CA GLY A 151 20.66 -4.26 7.11
C GLY A 151 20.27 -4.07 5.62
N THR A 152 18.99 -3.88 5.32
CA THR A 152 18.53 -3.50 3.98
C THR A 152 18.22 -2.00 3.91
N ASP A 153 17.94 -1.50 2.70
CA ASP A 153 17.47 -0.13 2.44
C ASP A 153 15.95 0.04 2.60
N VAL A 154 15.23 -1.03 2.99
CA VAL A 154 13.79 -0.99 3.24
C VAL A 154 13.50 -0.32 4.58
N VAL A 155 12.67 0.71 4.56
CA VAL A 155 12.20 1.38 5.78
C VAL A 155 10.96 0.67 6.30
N VAL A 156 11.06 0.05 7.46
CA VAL A 156 9.90 -0.55 8.14
C VAL A 156 9.26 0.48 9.07
N ARG A 157 7.95 0.55 9.07
CA ARG A 157 7.15 1.38 9.98
C ARG A 157 6.11 0.51 10.66
N PHE A 158 6.17 0.45 11.97
CA PHE A 158 5.12 -0.11 12.80
C PHE A 158 4.10 0.98 13.11
N ILE A 159 2.83 0.68 12.93
CA ILE A 159 1.72 1.62 13.04
C ILE A 159 0.76 1.06 14.08
N GLU A 160 0.36 1.91 15.03
CA GLU A 160 -0.66 1.54 16.01
C GLU A 160 -1.99 1.17 15.32
N PHE A 161 -2.67 0.17 15.84
CA PHE A 161 -4.02 -0.16 15.39
C PHE A 161 -4.96 0.97 15.79
N MET A 162 -5.45 1.72 14.80
CA MET A 162 -6.24 2.94 15.03
C MET A 162 -7.69 2.74 14.60
N ASP A 163 -8.58 3.53 15.19
CA ASP A 163 -9.98 3.63 14.79
C ASP A 163 -10.06 4.27 13.39
N VAL A 164 -10.61 3.51 12.43
CA VAL A 164 -10.91 4.01 11.08
C VAL A 164 -12.42 4.10 10.84
N GLY A 165 -13.19 4.20 11.92
CA GLY A 165 -14.64 4.27 11.92
C GLY A 165 -15.29 2.91 12.14
N ARG A 166 -16.52 2.71 11.63
CA ARG A 166 -17.34 1.53 11.93
C ARG A 166 -16.85 0.23 11.26
N THR A 167 -15.78 0.28 10.48
CA THR A 167 -15.41 -0.79 9.55
C THR A 167 -14.39 -1.78 10.09
N ASN A 168 -13.70 -1.49 11.20
CA ASN A 168 -12.60 -2.36 11.67
C ASN A 168 -12.80 -2.95 13.07
N GLY A 169 -13.96 -2.71 13.71
CA GLY A 169 -14.25 -3.26 15.04
C GLY A 169 -13.25 -2.84 16.11
N TRP A 170 -12.65 -1.66 15.98
CA TRP A 170 -11.59 -1.17 16.84
C TRP A 170 -11.98 -1.14 18.31
N THR A 171 -11.08 -1.62 19.17
CA THR A 171 -11.15 -1.49 20.62
C THR A 171 -9.82 -1.03 21.19
N LEU A 172 -9.87 -0.23 22.24
CA LEU A 172 -8.66 0.28 22.91
C LEU A 172 -7.75 -0.86 23.45
N GLY A 173 -8.35 -1.99 23.83
CA GLY A 173 -7.62 -3.16 24.32
C GLY A 173 -6.71 -3.84 23.28
N GLU A 174 -6.90 -3.53 22.01
CA GLU A 174 -6.09 -4.08 20.91
C GLU A 174 -4.99 -3.12 20.40
N VAL A 175 -4.86 -1.97 21.07
CA VAL A 175 -3.82 -0.98 20.74
C VAL A 175 -2.56 -1.27 21.54
N ILE A 176 -1.43 -1.35 20.85
CA ILE A 176 -0.10 -1.31 21.47
C ILE A 176 0.44 0.09 21.28
N PRO A 177 0.54 0.90 22.34
CA PRO A 177 1.04 2.27 22.21
C PRO A 177 2.53 2.27 21.84
N SER A 178 2.93 3.23 21.00
CA SER A 178 4.31 3.44 20.54
C SER A 178 5.24 4.00 21.61
#